data_b5c6f8be1811950739ee1d8b9c77d679
#
_entry.id   b5c6f8be1811950739ee1d8b9c77d679
#
_cell.length_a   1.000
_cell.length_b   1.000
_cell.length_c   1.000
_cell.angle_alpha   90.00
_cell.angle_beta   90.00
_cell.angle_gamma   90.00
#
_symmetry.space_group_name_H-M   'P 1'
#
loop_
_entity.id
_entity.type
_entity.pdbx_description
1 polymer ?
#
loop_
_entity_poly.entity_id
_entity_poly.type
_entity_poly.pdbx_seq_one_letter_code
_entity_poly.pdbx_strand_id
1 'polypeptide(L)'
;ESAIGAHLVSQAPIHDYKVYYWRQGNDEVDYVLTRARKTIAIEVKSGRRSTNAGLSKFKELYKPHKAFVVGTGGLSAEDFLTMDLDWLFKG
;
A
#
# COMPACT_ATOMS: atom_id res chain seq x y z
N GLU A 1 -5.64 3.41 -10.85
CA GLU A 1 -4.71 3.70 -9.75
C GLU A 1 -5.18 4.90 -8.97
N SER A 2 -5.83 5.78 -9.63
CA SER A 2 -6.21 7.01 -8.97
C SER A 2 -7.29 6.80 -7.92
N ALA A 3 -8.19 5.82 -8.11
CA ALA A 3 -9.23 5.56 -7.11
C ALA A 3 -8.63 5.12 -5.78
N ILE A 4 -7.63 4.24 -5.84
CA ILE A 4 -6.97 3.77 -4.62
C ILE A 4 -6.20 4.93 -3.98
N GLY A 5 -5.45 5.69 -4.77
CA GLY A 5 -4.69 6.81 -4.25
C GLY A 5 -5.58 7.88 -3.64
N ALA A 6 -6.65 8.23 -4.34
CA ALA A 6 -7.58 9.25 -3.84
C ALA A 6 -8.22 8.80 -2.53
N HIS A 7 -8.58 7.52 -2.45
CA HIS A 7 -9.16 6.96 -1.23
C HIS A 7 -8.16 7.06 -0.08
N LEU A 8 -6.92 6.66 -0.31
CA LEU A 8 -5.91 6.69 0.75
C LEU A 8 -5.65 8.11 1.24
N VAL A 9 -5.56 9.06 0.32
CA VAL A 9 -5.30 10.44 0.70
C VAL A 9 -6.50 11.02 1.46
N SER A 10 -7.71 10.73 0.99
CA SER A 10 -8.90 11.29 1.63
C SER A 10 -9.13 10.72 3.03
N GLN A 11 -8.72 9.48 3.26
CA GLN A 11 -8.90 8.83 4.55
C GLN A 11 -7.76 9.12 5.53
N ALA A 12 -6.67 9.69 5.05
CA ALA A 12 -5.49 9.90 5.89
C ALA A 12 -5.79 10.71 7.16
N PRO A 13 -6.47 11.86 7.10
CA PRO A 13 -6.74 12.59 8.34
C PRO A 13 -7.72 11.88 9.26
N ILE A 14 -8.60 11.04 8.70
CA ILE A 14 -9.59 10.33 9.50
C ILE A 14 -8.91 9.24 10.32
N HIS A 15 -7.95 8.53 9.73
CA HIS A 15 -7.28 7.40 10.38
C HIS A 15 -5.88 7.77 10.87
N ASP A 16 -5.50 9.02 10.74
CA ASP A 16 -4.27 9.56 11.31
C ASP A 16 -3.02 8.85 10.81
N TYR A 17 -2.93 8.63 9.52
CA TYR A 17 -1.72 8.11 8.92
C TYR A 17 -1.23 9.08 7.87
N LYS A 18 0.03 8.89 7.44
CA LYS A 18 0.64 9.67 6.36
C LYS A 18 0.84 8.79 5.16
N VAL A 19 0.82 9.39 3.98
CA VAL A 19 0.95 8.67 2.72
C VAL A 19 2.24 9.11 2.05
N TYR A 20 3.04 8.14 1.63
CA TYR A 20 4.30 8.37 0.94
C TYR A 20 4.38 7.51 -0.31
N TYR A 21 5.30 7.86 -1.15
CA TYR A 21 5.67 7.10 -2.33
C TYR A 21 7.14 6.68 -2.15
N TRP A 22 7.46 5.45 -2.51
CA TRP A 22 8.82 4.96 -2.36
C TRP A 22 9.38 4.50 -3.70
N ARG A 23 10.62 4.86 -3.95
CA ARG A 23 11.31 4.46 -5.17
C ARG A 23 12.80 4.35 -4.92
N GLN A 24 13.39 3.30 -5.46
CA GLN A 24 14.84 3.12 -5.43
C GLN A 24 15.26 2.47 -6.74
N GLY A 25 15.97 3.22 -7.60
CA GLY A 25 16.32 2.74 -8.92
C GLY A 25 15.07 2.49 -9.74
N ASN A 26 14.90 1.28 -10.21
CA ASN A 26 13.72 0.89 -10.98
C ASN A 26 12.64 0.25 -10.13
N ASP A 27 12.89 0.13 -8.85
CA ASP A 27 11.92 -0.47 -7.93
C ASP A 27 11.10 0.62 -7.28
N GLU A 28 9.80 0.38 -7.13
CA GLU A 28 8.94 1.36 -6.51
C GLU A 28 7.76 0.68 -5.83
N VAL A 29 7.22 1.37 -4.82
CA VAL A 29 6.01 0.97 -4.15
C VAL A 29 5.04 2.14 -4.27
N ASP A 30 3.83 1.86 -4.75
CA ASP A 30 2.90 2.93 -5.07
C ASP A 30 2.50 3.75 -3.86
N TYR A 31 2.23 3.11 -2.73
CA TYR A 31 1.81 3.83 -1.53
C TYR A 31 2.43 3.21 -0.29
N VAL A 32 2.93 4.07 0.57
CA VAL A 32 3.47 3.66 1.87
C VAL A 32 2.75 4.49 2.90
N LEU A 33 2.11 3.81 3.84
CA LEU A 33 1.37 4.48 4.91
C LEU A 33 2.13 4.32 6.21
N THR A 34 2.19 5.39 6.99
CA THR A 34 2.84 5.32 8.30
C THR A 34 1.90 5.87 9.37
N ARG A 35 1.83 5.16 10.48
CA ARG A 35 1.11 5.62 11.66
C ARG A 35 1.82 5.05 12.88
N ALA A 36 2.16 5.92 13.83
CA ALA A 36 2.95 5.54 14.99
C ALA A 36 4.25 4.93 14.48
N ARG A 37 4.53 3.69 14.79
CA ARG A 37 5.77 3.06 14.33
C ARG A 37 5.51 1.97 13.31
N LYS A 38 4.33 1.99 12.72
CA LYS A 38 3.95 0.96 11.77
C LYS A 38 3.96 1.50 10.37
N THR A 39 4.40 0.68 9.45
CA THR A 39 4.49 1.02 8.03
C THR A 39 3.72 -0.01 7.23
N ILE A 40 2.92 0.47 6.30
CA ILE A 40 2.13 -0.40 5.42
C ILE A 40 2.56 -0.10 4.00
N ALA A 41 2.91 -1.12 3.25
CA ALA A 41 3.32 -0.96 1.85
C ALA A 41 2.24 -1.53 0.96
N ILE A 42 1.79 -0.75 0.00
CA ILE A 42 0.69 -1.12 -0.88
C ILE A 42 1.10 -0.91 -2.33
N GLU A 43 1.01 -1.97 -3.10
CA GLU A 43 1.28 -1.93 -4.53
C GLU A 43 -0.03 -2.11 -5.28
N VAL A 44 -0.29 -1.26 -6.26
CA VAL A 44 -1.52 -1.34 -7.05
C VAL A 44 -1.18 -1.94 -8.40
N LYS A 45 -1.87 -3.00 -8.78
CA LYS A 45 -1.62 -3.69 -10.03
C LYS A 45 -2.89 -3.77 -10.85
N SER A 46 -2.75 -3.54 -12.14
CA SER A 46 -3.84 -3.71 -13.08
C SER A 46 -3.29 -4.40 -14.31
N GLY A 47 -4.13 -5.22 -14.95
CA GLY A 47 -3.71 -5.94 -16.12
C GLY A 47 -3.04 -7.26 -15.77
N ARG A 48 -2.50 -7.91 -16.80
CA ARG A 48 -1.99 -9.27 -16.64
C ARG A 48 -0.56 -9.31 -16.16
N ARG A 49 0.23 -8.35 -16.55
CA ARG A 49 1.63 -8.35 -16.18
C ARG A 49 1.78 -7.71 -14.82
N SER A 50 2.41 -8.43 -13.95
CA SER A 50 2.65 -7.87 -12.64
C SER A 50 3.96 -8.45 -12.10
N THR A 51 4.72 -7.58 -11.49
CA THR A 51 5.93 -7.97 -10.81
C THR A 51 5.90 -7.33 -9.45
N ASN A 52 6.40 -8.05 -8.47
CA ASN A 52 6.43 -7.57 -7.10
C ASN A 52 7.83 -7.19 -6.67
N ALA A 53 8.71 -6.88 -7.65
CA ALA A 53 10.09 -6.61 -7.33
C ALA A 53 10.25 -5.44 -6.37
N GLY A 54 9.50 -4.35 -6.61
CA GLY A 54 9.58 -3.20 -5.73
C GLY A 54 9.08 -3.51 -4.34
N LEU A 55 7.95 -4.20 -4.25
CA LEU A 55 7.38 -4.55 -2.96
C LEU A 55 8.29 -5.50 -2.21
N SER A 56 8.87 -6.48 -2.90
CA SER A 56 9.79 -7.42 -2.28
C SER A 56 11.02 -6.70 -1.73
N LYS A 57 11.56 -5.77 -2.51
CA LYS A 57 12.72 -5.01 -2.06
C LYS A 57 12.39 -4.15 -0.86
N PHE A 58 11.25 -3.51 -0.88
CA PHE A 58 10.81 -2.68 0.25
C PHE A 58 10.65 -3.52 1.50
N LYS A 59 10.06 -4.71 1.38
CA LYS A 59 9.90 -5.61 2.52
C LYS A 59 11.23 -6.00 3.11
N GLU A 60 12.20 -6.24 2.25
CA GLU A 60 13.53 -6.63 2.68
C GLU A 60 14.23 -5.50 3.43
N LEU A 61 14.10 -4.29 2.91
CA LEU A 61 14.81 -3.14 3.46
C LEU A 61 14.16 -2.58 4.71
N TYR A 62 12.84 -2.54 4.76
CA TYR A 62 12.14 -1.81 5.81
C TYR A 62 11.25 -2.66 6.69
N LYS A 63 11.00 -3.90 6.30
CA LYS A 63 10.22 -4.85 7.11
C LYS A 63 8.92 -4.23 7.61
N PRO A 64 8.04 -3.83 6.70
CA PRO A 64 6.80 -3.16 7.08
C PRO A 64 5.89 -4.07 7.90
N HIS A 65 5.00 -3.46 8.64
CA HIS A 65 4.01 -4.19 9.42
C HIS A 65 3.13 -5.06 8.52
N LYS A 66 2.71 -4.50 7.37
CA LYS A 66 1.98 -5.23 6.36
C LYS A 66 2.44 -4.77 4.98
N ALA A 67 2.39 -5.68 4.02
CA ALA A 67 2.70 -5.35 2.63
C ALA A 67 1.83 -6.22 1.75
N PHE A 68 1.13 -5.61 0.80
CA PHE A 68 0.22 -6.39 -0.03
C PHE A 68 -0.03 -5.69 -1.35
N VAL A 69 -0.66 -6.44 -2.26
CA VAL A 69 -1.01 -5.97 -3.59
C VAL A 69 -2.53 -5.76 -3.64
N VAL A 70 -2.95 -4.64 -4.22
CA VAL A 70 -4.35 -4.39 -4.52
C VAL A 70 -4.51 -4.49 -6.01
N GLY A 71 -5.42 -5.36 -6.45
CA GLY A 71 -5.68 -5.57 -7.86
C GLY A 71 -5.28 -6.98 -8.27
N THR A 72 -4.73 -7.09 -9.46
CA THR A 72 -4.40 -8.40 -10.04
C THR A 72 -3.46 -9.19 -9.15
N GLY A 73 -3.90 -10.38 -8.75
CA GLY A 73 -3.09 -11.26 -7.93
C GLY A 73 -3.10 -10.95 -6.45
N GLY A 74 -3.93 -10.02 -6.02
CA GLY A 74 -4.00 -9.64 -4.61
C GLY A 74 -5.41 -9.33 -4.18
N LEU A 75 -5.51 -8.44 -3.20
CA LEU A 75 -6.80 -7.99 -2.69
C LEU A 75 -7.51 -7.19 -3.78
N SER A 76 -8.81 -7.45 -3.99
CA SER A 76 -9.53 -6.72 -5.02
C SER A 76 -9.64 -5.25 -4.64
N ALA A 77 -9.70 -4.39 -5.66
CA ALA A 77 -9.86 -2.95 -5.42
C ALA A 77 -11.15 -2.68 -4.65
N GLU A 78 -12.21 -3.40 -4.99
CA GLU A 78 -13.49 -3.22 -4.33
C GLU A 78 -13.39 -3.55 -2.84
N ASP A 79 -12.76 -4.67 -2.51
CA ASP A 79 -12.59 -5.05 -1.12
C ASP A 79 -11.73 -4.03 -0.38
N PHE A 80 -10.68 -3.55 -1.03
CA PHE A 80 -9.81 -2.56 -0.41
C PHE A 80 -10.56 -1.28 -0.10
N LEU A 81 -11.38 -0.81 -1.06
CA LEU A 81 -12.08 0.46 -0.90
C LEU A 81 -13.15 0.42 0.18
N THR A 82 -13.60 -0.77 0.56
CA THR A 82 -14.65 -0.91 1.57
C THR A 82 -14.13 -1.36 2.93
N MET A 83 -12.84 -1.71 3.04
CA MET A 83 -12.32 -2.19 4.30
C MET A 83 -12.02 -1.04 5.26
N ASP A 84 -11.97 -1.37 6.55
CA ASP A 84 -11.59 -0.41 7.57
C ASP A 84 -10.07 -0.27 7.57
N LEU A 85 -9.57 0.91 7.24
CA LEU A 85 -8.14 1.13 7.12
C LEU A 85 -7.41 1.05 8.47
N ASP A 86 -8.13 1.25 9.58
CA ASP A 86 -7.51 1.05 10.89
C ASP A 86 -7.01 -0.38 11.07
N TRP A 87 -7.68 -1.33 10.41
CA TRP A 87 -7.28 -2.73 10.50
C TRP A 87 -5.85 -2.95 10.03
N LEU A 88 -5.40 -2.16 9.08
CA LEU A 88 -4.04 -2.30 8.56
C LEU A 88 -2.97 -2.10 9.63
N PHE A 89 -3.30 -1.29 10.63
CA PHE A 89 -2.32 -0.93 11.65
C PHE A 89 -2.45 -1.75 12.92
N LYS A 90 -3.38 -2.70 12.95
CA LYS A 90 -3.55 -3.57 14.10
C LYS A 90 -2.55 -4.71 14.09
N GLY A 91 -2.30 -5.25 15.25
CA GLY A 91 -1.44 -6.43 15.37
C GLY A 91 -0.09 -6.22 15.98
#